data_810c4e48158e9f57f2c5da768c6515ae
#
_entry.id   810c4e48158e9f57f2c5da768c6515ae
#
_cell.length_a   1.000
_cell.length_b   1.000
_cell.length_c   1.000
_cell.angle_alpha   90.00
_cell.angle_beta   90.00
_cell.angle_gamma   90.00
#
_symmetry.space_group_name_H-M   'P 1'
#
loop_
_entity.id
_entity.type
_entity.pdbx_description
1 polymer ?
#
loop_
_entity_poly.entity_id
_entity_poly.type
_entity_poly.pdbx_seq_one_letter_code
_entity_poly.pdbx_strand_id
1 'polypeptide(L)'
;MDRTRRAEEAIARCRVIVGYTRYLELIRDLTEGKELISSGMTKEIERCMKALDRAGQGDEVALISSGDPGIYGMAGLAIELAHAEGISVPIEIIPGVTSANAAAATLGAPLMCDYATISLSDLLVSWDIIQKRIEAAAAADFVVAIYNPRSSKRRKQLDEAAKIFRKYRPGKTPVGIGTAVGTADERLVLTDLDHFLEEDIDMRSVVIIGNQSSKILDGWFITPRGYKV
;
A
#
# COMPACT_ATOMS: atom_id res chain seq x y z
N MET A 1 -11.52 -9.45 -6.66
CA MET A 1 -10.73 -8.23 -6.89
C MET A 1 -11.41 -7.10 -6.12
N ASP A 2 -10.66 -6.41 -5.25
CA ASP A 2 -11.22 -5.47 -4.26
C ASP A 2 -11.28 -4.03 -4.80
N ARG A 3 -11.93 -3.86 -5.96
CA ARG A 3 -12.23 -2.53 -6.51
C ARG A 3 -13.50 -1.99 -5.88
N THR A 4 -13.52 -0.69 -5.56
CA THR A 4 -14.77 -0.06 -5.16
C THR A 4 -15.65 0.19 -6.38
N ARG A 5 -16.96 0.04 -6.21
CA ARG A 5 -17.93 0.37 -7.27
C ARG A 5 -17.74 1.79 -7.80
N ARG A 6 -17.44 2.76 -6.92
CA ARG A 6 -17.15 4.13 -7.32
C ARG A 6 -15.93 4.25 -8.22
N ALA A 7 -14.88 3.43 -7.99
CA ALA A 7 -13.70 3.40 -8.87
C ALA A 7 -14.06 2.83 -10.26
N GLU A 8 -14.85 1.76 -10.32
CA GLU A 8 -15.32 1.19 -11.59
C GLU A 8 -16.16 2.20 -12.37
N GLU A 9 -17.13 2.86 -11.72
CA GLU A 9 -17.99 3.88 -12.33
C GLU A 9 -17.15 5.09 -12.81
N ALA A 10 -16.16 5.54 -12.07
CA ALA A 10 -15.27 6.63 -12.46
C ALA A 10 -14.41 6.24 -13.68
N ILE A 11 -13.80 5.07 -13.68
CA ILE A 11 -13.03 4.57 -14.82
C ILE A 11 -13.92 4.42 -16.06
N ALA A 12 -15.16 3.93 -15.89
CA ALA A 12 -16.08 3.74 -16.98
C ALA A 12 -16.41 5.05 -17.72
N ARG A 13 -16.53 6.18 -17.01
CA ARG A 13 -16.79 7.51 -17.60
C ARG A 13 -15.59 8.06 -18.37
N CYS A 14 -14.38 7.77 -17.93
CA CYS A 14 -13.18 8.35 -18.52
C CYS A 14 -12.88 7.79 -19.91
N ARG A 15 -12.49 8.67 -20.84
CA ARG A 15 -12.03 8.30 -22.19
C ARG A 15 -10.55 7.94 -22.19
N VAL A 16 -9.75 8.58 -21.32
CA VAL A 16 -8.30 8.41 -21.21
C VAL A 16 -7.96 7.79 -19.86
N ILE A 17 -7.13 6.76 -19.88
CA ILE A 17 -6.61 6.12 -18.67
C ILE A 17 -5.10 6.24 -18.66
N VAL A 18 -4.56 6.82 -17.60
CA VAL A 18 -3.11 7.00 -17.38
C VAL A 18 -2.69 6.12 -16.21
N GLY A 19 -1.64 5.30 -16.37
CA GLY A 19 -1.23 4.41 -15.29
C GLY A 19 0.15 3.78 -15.49
N TYR A 20 0.64 3.16 -14.42
CA TYR A 20 1.75 2.24 -14.51
C TYR A 20 1.31 0.98 -15.27
N THR A 21 2.15 0.49 -16.20
CA THR A 21 1.79 -0.63 -17.08
C THR A 21 1.14 -1.80 -16.36
N ARG A 22 1.72 -2.25 -15.24
CA ARG A 22 1.14 -3.36 -14.45
C ARG A 22 -0.22 -3.02 -13.82
N TYR A 23 -0.46 -1.76 -13.46
CA TYR A 23 -1.76 -1.37 -12.89
C TYR A 23 -2.85 -1.34 -13.97
N LEU A 24 -2.49 -0.95 -15.19
CA LEU A 24 -3.40 -1.02 -16.33
C LEU A 24 -3.77 -2.47 -16.67
N GLU A 25 -2.84 -3.41 -16.53
CA GLU A 25 -3.11 -4.84 -16.68
C GLU A 25 -4.16 -5.36 -15.68
N LEU A 26 -4.13 -4.87 -14.44
CA LEU A 26 -5.08 -5.26 -13.38
C LEU A 26 -6.51 -4.77 -13.63
N ILE A 27 -6.70 -3.77 -14.49
CA ILE A 27 -8.03 -3.21 -14.83
C ILE A 27 -8.37 -3.43 -16.30
N ARG A 28 -7.73 -4.38 -16.98
CA ARG A 28 -7.89 -4.61 -18.42
C ARG A 28 -9.35 -4.78 -18.86
N ASP A 29 -10.16 -5.35 -17.99
CA ASP A 29 -11.60 -5.52 -18.18
C ASP A 29 -12.38 -4.20 -18.25
N LEU A 30 -11.80 -3.08 -17.83
CA LEU A 30 -12.39 -1.74 -17.83
C LEU A 30 -11.77 -0.81 -18.90
N THR A 31 -10.86 -1.32 -19.73
CA THR A 31 -10.08 -0.49 -20.67
C THR A 31 -10.55 -0.53 -22.11
N GLU A 32 -11.56 -1.35 -22.44
CA GLU A 32 -12.06 -1.48 -23.80
C GLU A 32 -12.58 -0.15 -24.35
N GLY A 33 -12.16 0.20 -25.56
CA GLY A 33 -12.53 1.44 -26.26
C GLY A 33 -11.91 2.72 -25.68
N LYS A 34 -10.95 2.62 -24.74
CA LYS A 34 -10.31 3.76 -24.09
C LYS A 34 -8.86 3.95 -24.57
N GLU A 35 -8.42 5.21 -24.56
CA GLU A 35 -7.01 5.52 -24.78
C GLU A 35 -6.19 5.22 -23.53
N LEU A 36 -5.12 4.42 -23.67
CA LEU A 36 -4.25 4.04 -22.59
C LEU A 36 -2.89 4.74 -22.69
N ILE A 37 -2.53 5.51 -21.68
CA ILE A 37 -1.22 6.14 -21.56
C ILE A 37 -0.46 5.43 -20.45
N SER A 38 0.43 4.51 -20.85
CA SER A 38 1.24 3.74 -19.90
C SER A 38 2.63 4.36 -19.71
N SER A 39 3.21 4.10 -18.54
CA SER A 39 4.62 4.42 -18.25
C SER A 39 5.23 3.38 -17.33
N GLY A 40 6.58 3.32 -17.31
CA GLY A 40 7.35 2.43 -16.45
C GLY A 40 7.37 2.85 -14.99
N MET A 41 8.08 2.08 -14.18
CA MET A 41 8.37 2.39 -12.77
C MET A 41 9.25 3.65 -12.67
N THR A 42 9.17 4.37 -11.57
CA THR A 42 9.91 5.63 -11.29
C THR A 42 9.59 6.79 -12.25
N LYS A 43 8.39 6.77 -12.86
CA LYS A 43 7.89 7.80 -13.79
C LYS A 43 6.62 8.46 -13.26
N GLU A 44 6.50 8.60 -11.93
CA GLU A 44 5.29 9.09 -11.27
C GLU A 44 4.99 10.53 -11.68
N ILE A 45 6.01 11.43 -11.69
CA ILE A 45 5.87 12.84 -12.11
C ILE A 45 5.42 12.92 -13.57
N GLU A 46 6.11 12.23 -14.48
CA GLU A 46 5.75 12.21 -15.90
C GLU A 46 4.32 11.70 -16.12
N ARG A 47 3.92 10.69 -15.35
CA ARG A 47 2.59 10.08 -15.42
C ARG A 47 1.51 11.06 -14.95
N CYS A 48 1.72 11.73 -13.82
CA CYS A 48 0.80 12.73 -13.32
C CYS A 48 0.68 13.91 -14.27
N MET A 49 1.80 14.41 -14.83
CA MET A 49 1.78 15.50 -15.82
C MET A 49 0.99 15.13 -17.06
N LYS A 50 1.18 13.94 -17.62
CA LYS A 50 0.39 13.46 -18.77
C LYS A 50 -1.11 13.43 -18.47
N ALA A 51 -1.49 13.04 -17.26
CA ALA A 51 -2.91 13.03 -16.86
C ALA A 51 -3.45 14.47 -16.76
N LEU A 52 -2.70 15.39 -16.15
CA LEU A 52 -3.07 16.80 -15.99
C LEU A 52 -3.14 17.51 -17.34
N ASP A 53 -2.18 17.30 -18.23
CA ASP A 53 -2.15 17.89 -19.58
C ASP A 53 -3.40 17.47 -20.39
N ARG A 54 -3.76 16.18 -20.34
CA ARG A 54 -4.96 15.69 -21.03
C ARG A 54 -6.24 16.26 -20.41
N ALA A 55 -6.31 16.33 -19.09
CA ALA A 55 -7.45 16.97 -18.41
C ALA A 55 -7.56 18.45 -18.75
N GLY A 56 -6.44 19.16 -18.85
CA GLY A 56 -6.39 20.58 -19.31
C GLY A 56 -6.87 20.78 -20.75
N GLN A 57 -6.81 19.74 -21.59
CA GLN A 57 -7.36 19.73 -22.95
C GLN A 57 -8.87 19.39 -22.97
N GLY A 58 -9.49 19.14 -21.83
CA GLY A 58 -10.91 18.86 -21.70
C GLY A 58 -11.27 17.37 -21.72
N ASP A 59 -10.28 16.47 -21.65
CA ASP A 59 -10.55 15.03 -21.54
C ASP A 59 -10.97 14.64 -20.10
N GLU A 60 -11.89 13.68 -19.97
CA GLU A 60 -12.10 12.96 -18.72
C GLU A 60 -11.03 11.88 -18.57
N VAL A 61 -10.18 12.04 -17.56
CA VAL A 61 -8.96 11.24 -17.37
C VAL A 61 -9.01 10.48 -16.05
N ALA A 62 -8.74 9.18 -16.10
CA ALA A 62 -8.50 8.36 -14.91
C ALA A 62 -6.98 8.15 -14.71
N LEU A 63 -6.41 8.68 -13.63
CA LEU A 63 -5.05 8.37 -13.19
C LEU A 63 -5.10 7.19 -12.21
N ILE A 64 -4.56 6.04 -12.60
CA ILE A 64 -4.70 4.78 -11.88
C ILE A 64 -3.57 4.55 -10.90
N SER A 65 -3.93 4.34 -9.62
CA SER A 65 -3.08 3.77 -8.58
C SER A 65 -3.58 2.37 -8.19
N SER A 66 -2.68 1.48 -7.78
CA SER A 66 -3.06 0.24 -7.10
C SER A 66 -3.43 0.54 -5.65
N GLY A 67 -4.37 -0.19 -5.08
CA GLY A 67 -4.85 0.03 -3.72
C GLY A 67 -5.61 1.34 -3.57
N ASP A 68 -5.22 2.17 -2.64
CA ASP A 68 -5.78 3.51 -2.40
C ASP A 68 -4.84 4.60 -2.92
N PRO A 69 -5.32 5.56 -3.74
CA PRO A 69 -4.46 6.59 -4.33
C PRO A 69 -3.88 7.57 -3.31
N GLY A 70 -4.46 7.68 -2.12
CA GLY A 70 -3.97 8.53 -1.02
C GLY A 70 -2.99 7.83 -0.08
N ILE A 71 -2.83 6.48 -0.19
CA ILE A 71 -1.91 5.72 0.66
C ILE A 71 -0.72 5.23 -0.16
N TYR A 72 0.38 5.98 -0.12
CA TYR A 72 1.58 5.75 -0.94
C TYR A 72 1.30 5.69 -2.46
N GLY A 73 0.19 6.30 -2.88
CA GLY A 73 -0.23 6.42 -4.27
C GLY A 73 0.09 7.81 -4.86
N MET A 74 -0.55 8.16 -5.97
CA MET A 74 -0.23 9.35 -6.75
C MET A 74 -1.17 10.54 -6.50
N ALA A 75 -2.18 10.42 -5.61
CA ALA A 75 -3.17 11.49 -5.42
C ALA A 75 -2.52 12.80 -4.94
N GLY A 76 -1.66 12.73 -3.91
CA GLY A 76 -0.93 13.90 -3.41
C GLY A 76 -0.04 14.53 -4.47
N LEU A 77 0.74 13.72 -5.17
CA LEU A 77 1.64 14.20 -6.24
C LEU A 77 0.87 14.90 -7.37
N ALA A 78 -0.28 14.36 -7.78
CA ALA A 78 -1.09 14.98 -8.83
C ALA A 78 -1.62 16.36 -8.40
N ILE A 79 -2.05 16.51 -7.13
CA ILE A 79 -2.50 17.79 -6.57
C ILE A 79 -1.33 18.79 -6.48
N GLU A 80 -0.18 18.35 -5.98
CA GLU A 80 1.02 19.19 -5.87
C GLU A 80 1.48 19.71 -7.24
N LEU A 81 1.52 18.84 -8.25
CA LEU A 81 1.90 19.21 -9.61
C LEU A 81 0.88 20.17 -10.27
N ALA A 82 -0.43 19.90 -10.11
CA ALA A 82 -1.46 20.80 -10.63
C ALA A 82 -1.30 22.21 -10.05
N HIS A 83 -1.03 22.32 -8.75
CA HIS A 83 -0.79 23.60 -8.09
C HIS A 83 0.50 24.28 -8.59
N ALA A 84 1.61 23.54 -8.64
CA ALA A 84 2.93 24.05 -9.03
C ALA A 84 2.95 24.58 -10.49
N GLU A 85 2.26 23.88 -11.38
CA GLU A 85 2.20 24.23 -12.82
C GLU A 85 1.02 25.18 -13.16
N GLY A 86 0.23 25.59 -12.17
CA GLY A 86 -0.92 26.47 -12.39
C GLY A 86 -2.04 25.83 -13.22
N ILE A 87 -2.14 24.52 -13.23
CA ILE A 87 -3.16 23.75 -13.98
C ILE A 87 -4.45 23.73 -13.18
N SER A 88 -5.49 24.41 -13.68
CA SER A 88 -6.80 24.49 -13.04
C SER A 88 -7.77 23.47 -13.68
N VAL A 89 -7.80 22.26 -13.13
CA VAL A 89 -8.73 21.20 -13.54
C VAL A 89 -9.40 20.61 -12.30
N PRO A 90 -10.65 20.15 -12.38
CA PRO A 90 -11.30 19.42 -11.29
C PRO A 90 -10.57 18.10 -11.03
N ILE A 91 -10.18 17.85 -9.78
CA ILE A 91 -9.56 16.60 -9.35
C ILE A 91 -10.48 15.92 -8.33
N GLU A 92 -10.88 14.69 -8.61
CA GLU A 92 -11.65 13.84 -7.70
C GLU A 92 -10.77 12.69 -7.23
N ILE A 93 -10.62 12.50 -5.92
CA ILE A 93 -9.90 11.36 -5.34
C ILE A 93 -10.93 10.25 -5.02
N ILE A 94 -10.76 9.11 -5.67
CA ILE A 94 -11.62 7.95 -5.48
C ILE A 94 -10.92 6.97 -4.53
N PRO A 95 -11.48 6.69 -3.35
CA PRO A 95 -10.87 5.77 -2.41
C PRO A 95 -10.84 4.33 -2.94
N GLY A 96 -9.80 3.60 -2.56
CA GLY A 96 -9.61 2.20 -2.90
C GLY A 96 -9.33 1.34 -1.66
N VAL A 97 -9.20 0.04 -1.88
CA VAL A 97 -8.82 -0.90 -0.82
C VAL A 97 -7.30 -1.02 -0.80
N THR A 98 -6.68 -0.42 0.22
CA THR A 98 -5.23 -0.49 0.38
C THR A 98 -4.77 -1.91 0.77
N SER A 99 -3.56 -2.29 0.39
CA SER A 99 -3.03 -3.64 0.62
C SER A 99 -3.01 -4.07 2.09
N ALA A 100 -2.87 -3.13 3.03
CA ALA A 100 -2.96 -3.45 4.45
C ALA A 100 -4.36 -3.95 4.83
N ASN A 101 -5.42 -3.28 4.37
CA ASN A 101 -6.80 -3.69 4.67
C ASN A 101 -7.16 -5.00 3.94
N ALA A 102 -6.74 -5.15 2.70
CA ALA A 102 -6.99 -6.38 1.94
C ALA A 102 -6.29 -7.58 2.59
N ALA A 103 -5.00 -7.46 2.92
CA ALA A 103 -4.26 -8.52 3.62
C ALA A 103 -4.85 -8.82 5.01
N ALA A 104 -5.20 -7.78 5.77
CA ALA A 104 -5.80 -7.95 7.09
C ALA A 104 -7.12 -8.72 7.03
N ALA A 105 -7.97 -8.46 6.06
CA ALA A 105 -9.26 -9.13 5.89
C ALA A 105 -9.09 -10.64 5.63
N THR A 106 -8.07 -11.03 4.87
CA THR A 106 -7.81 -12.45 4.58
C THR A 106 -7.05 -13.13 5.72
N LEU A 107 -6.17 -12.40 6.43
CA LEU A 107 -5.43 -12.92 7.58
C LEU A 107 -6.29 -13.02 8.85
N GLY A 108 -7.39 -12.26 8.94
CA GLY A 108 -8.27 -12.20 10.10
C GLY A 108 -8.65 -10.77 10.46
N ALA A 109 -8.28 -10.32 11.66
CA ALA A 109 -8.54 -8.97 12.14
C ALA A 109 -7.31 -8.36 12.87
N PRO A 110 -6.13 -8.34 12.28
CA PRO A 110 -4.92 -7.82 12.94
C PRO A 110 -4.98 -6.29 13.16
N LEU A 111 -5.75 -5.56 12.35
CA LEU A 111 -5.86 -4.10 12.39
C LEU A 111 -7.08 -3.61 13.21
N MET A 112 -7.62 -4.44 14.10
CA MET A 112 -8.82 -4.10 14.88
C MET A 112 -8.55 -3.06 15.98
N CYS A 113 -7.29 -2.84 16.34
CA CYS A 113 -6.84 -1.76 17.26
C CYS A 113 -6.09 -0.67 16.49
N ASP A 114 -5.52 0.28 17.26
CA ASP A 114 -4.68 1.33 16.68
C ASP A 114 -3.51 0.74 15.90
N TYR A 115 -3.33 1.23 14.69
CA TYR A 115 -2.24 0.77 13.84
C TYR A 115 -1.59 1.93 13.08
N ALA A 116 -0.33 1.75 12.71
CA ALA A 116 0.43 2.67 11.89
C ALA A 116 0.78 2.03 10.54
N THR A 117 0.80 2.84 9.47
CA THR A 117 1.35 2.45 8.17
C THR A 117 2.71 3.09 7.99
N ILE A 118 3.72 2.30 7.64
CA ILE A 118 5.09 2.78 7.44
C ILE A 118 5.65 2.19 6.16
N SER A 119 6.10 3.06 5.25
CA SER A 119 6.84 2.62 4.06
C SER A 119 8.33 2.56 4.35
N LEU A 120 8.99 1.46 3.98
CA LEU A 120 10.45 1.34 4.07
C LEU A 120 11.17 1.91 2.84
N SER A 121 10.45 2.57 1.92
CA SER A 121 11.08 3.23 0.78
C SER A 121 11.82 4.49 1.22
N ASP A 122 13.14 4.47 1.08
CA ASP A 122 14.07 5.56 1.43
C ASP A 122 14.42 6.46 0.23
N LEU A 123 13.60 6.43 -0.83
CA LEU A 123 13.80 7.25 -2.03
C LEU A 123 13.47 8.74 -1.79
N LEU A 124 12.41 9.02 -1.02
CA LEU A 124 11.90 10.37 -0.79
C LEU A 124 12.04 10.80 0.68
N VAL A 125 12.14 9.85 1.59
CA VAL A 125 12.28 10.07 3.03
C VAL A 125 13.54 9.37 3.51
N SER A 126 14.43 10.07 4.24
CA SER A 126 15.68 9.47 4.71
C SER A 126 15.42 8.28 5.63
N TRP A 127 16.32 7.30 5.58
CA TRP A 127 16.22 6.10 6.40
C TRP A 127 16.19 6.41 7.91
N ASP A 128 16.93 7.40 8.37
CA ASP A 128 16.94 7.84 9.78
C ASP A 128 15.55 8.31 10.26
N ILE A 129 14.79 9.00 9.39
CA ILE A 129 13.42 9.41 9.71
C ILE A 129 12.50 8.19 9.77
N ILE A 130 12.66 7.25 8.83
CA ILE A 130 11.86 6.02 8.81
C ILE A 130 12.14 5.20 10.08
N GLN A 131 13.39 5.02 10.47
CA GLN A 131 13.76 4.33 11.70
C GLN A 131 13.13 4.97 12.95
N LYS A 132 13.13 6.30 13.06
CA LYS A 132 12.47 7.01 14.18
C LYS A 132 10.98 6.74 14.23
N ARG A 133 10.31 6.66 13.08
CA ARG A 133 8.87 6.32 12.98
C ARG A 133 8.62 4.87 13.41
N ILE A 134 9.46 3.93 12.99
CA ILE A 134 9.38 2.52 13.41
C ILE A 134 9.58 2.41 14.93
N GLU A 135 10.61 3.06 15.47
CA GLU A 135 10.93 3.07 16.91
C GLU A 135 9.72 3.61 17.71
N ALA A 136 9.15 4.74 17.31
CA ALA A 136 8.00 5.35 17.98
C ALA A 136 6.76 4.44 17.94
N ALA A 137 6.45 3.84 16.80
CA ALA A 137 5.32 2.94 16.66
C ALA A 137 5.52 1.63 17.44
N ALA A 138 6.76 1.10 17.48
CA ALA A 138 7.10 -0.09 18.25
C ALA A 138 7.03 0.17 19.75
N ALA A 139 7.57 1.30 20.24
CA ALA A 139 7.57 1.70 21.64
C ALA A 139 6.14 1.97 22.17
N ALA A 140 5.28 2.56 21.34
CA ALA A 140 3.88 2.82 21.67
C ALA A 140 2.95 1.60 21.47
N ASP A 141 3.50 0.45 21.12
CA ASP A 141 2.80 -0.83 20.92
C ASP A 141 1.68 -0.79 19.84
N PHE A 142 1.83 0.01 18.79
CA PHE A 142 0.93 -0.01 17.63
C PHE A 142 1.10 -1.32 16.84
N VAL A 143 0.03 -1.84 16.27
CA VAL A 143 0.17 -2.76 15.13
C VAL A 143 0.76 -1.99 13.96
N VAL A 144 1.68 -2.57 13.20
CA VAL A 144 2.34 -1.84 12.10
C VAL A 144 2.20 -2.57 10.79
N ALA A 145 1.60 -1.89 9.80
CA ALA A 145 1.57 -2.35 8.42
C ALA A 145 2.75 -1.73 7.64
N ILE A 146 3.70 -2.56 7.26
CA ILE A 146 4.91 -2.17 6.53
C ILE A 146 4.65 -2.28 5.03
N TYR A 147 4.76 -1.17 4.33
CA TYR A 147 4.72 -1.06 2.87
C TYR A 147 6.12 -1.01 2.29
N ASN A 148 6.26 -1.45 1.04
CA ASN A 148 7.54 -1.50 0.34
C ASN A 148 8.64 -2.20 1.17
N PRO A 149 8.39 -3.39 1.73
CA PRO A 149 9.29 -4.02 2.70
C PRO A 149 10.66 -4.34 2.11
N ARG A 150 10.71 -4.83 0.87
CA ARG A 150 11.95 -5.17 0.16
C ARG A 150 11.88 -4.79 -1.32
N SER A 151 13.06 -4.56 -1.93
CA SER A 151 13.23 -4.48 -3.39
C SER A 151 14.53 -5.16 -3.78
N SER A 152 14.82 -5.27 -5.08
CA SER A 152 16.09 -5.80 -5.58
C SER A 152 17.30 -5.05 -5.01
N LYS A 153 17.17 -3.75 -4.75
CA LYS A 153 18.25 -2.88 -4.25
C LYS A 153 18.16 -2.58 -2.75
N ARG A 154 17.00 -2.78 -2.11
CA ARG A 154 16.73 -2.44 -0.72
C ARG A 154 16.30 -3.70 0.04
N ARG A 155 17.23 -4.30 0.77
CA ARG A 155 16.98 -5.52 1.57
C ARG A 155 17.21 -5.30 3.07
N LYS A 156 18.21 -4.48 3.43
CA LYS A 156 18.64 -4.27 4.82
C LYS A 156 17.60 -3.57 5.69
N GLN A 157 16.76 -2.71 5.11
CA GLN A 157 15.79 -1.89 5.83
C GLN A 157 14.78 -2.73 6.61
N LEU A 158 14.29 -3.84 6.03
CA LEU A 158 13.38 -4.74 6.73
C LEU A 158 14.08 -5.48 7.88
N ASP A 159 15.33 -5.88 7.69
CA ASP A 159 16.12 -6.55 8.72
C ASP A 159 16.41 -5.61 9.91
N GLU A 160 16.68 -4.32 9.63
CA GLU A 160 16.86 -3.30 10.65
C GLU A 160 15.53 -2.97 11.36
N ALA A 161 14.43 -2.88 10.63
CA ALA A 161 13.09 -2.72 11.22
C ALA A 161 12.76 -3.88 12.18
N ALA A 162 13.03 -5.13 11.78
CA ALA A 162 12.84 -6.30 12.63
C ALA A 162 13.64 -6.20 13.95
N LYS A 163 14.91 -5.74 13.88
CA LYS A 163 15.73 -5.52 15.08
C LYS A 163 15.12 -4.48 16.01
N ILE A 164 14.53 -3.41 15.46
CA ILE A 164 13.85 -2.40 16.26
C ILE A 164 12.63 -3.00 16.96
N PHE A 165 11.75 -3.71 16.25
CA PHE A 165 10.57 -4.33 16.84
C PHE A 165 10.92 -5.33 17.95
N ARG A 166 11.99 -6.12 17.77
CA ARG A 166 12.46 -7.08 18.80
C ARG A 166 12.93 -6.45 20.12
N LYS A 167 13.21 -5.14 20.17
CA LYS A 167 13.48 -4.44 21.42
C LYS A 167 12.23 -4.29 22.30
N TYR A 168 11.05 -4.28 21.68
CA TYR A 168 9.78 -3.94 22.33
C TYR A 168 8.80 -5.10 22.38
N ARG A 169 9.02 -6.15 21.59
CA ARG A 169 8.06 -7.25 21.40
C ARG A 169 8.74 -8.62 21.47
N PRO A 170 8.05 -9.63 22.04
CA PRO A 170 8.52 -11.00 22.01
C PRO A 170 8.71 -11.50 20.58
N GLY A 171 9.68 -12.39 20.36
CA GLY A 171 9.91 -13.03 19.06
C GLY A 171 8.70 -13.79 18.52
N LYS A 172 7.81 -14.26 19.40
CA LYS A 172 6.55 -14.94 19.06
C LYS A 172 5.41 -14.01 18.71
N THR A 173 5.63 -12.68 18.68
CA THR A 173 4.61 -11.75 18.20
C THR A 173 4.18 -12.11 16.78
N PRO A 174 2.87 -12.25 16.51
CA PRO A 174 2.38 -12.64 15.19
C PRO A 174 2.78 -11.64 14.10
N VAL A 175 3.16 -12.18 12.96
CA VAL A 175 3.43 -11.42 11.73
C VAL A 175 2.64 -12.05 10.59
N GLY A 176 1.88 -11.21 9.87
CA GLY A 176 1.19 -11.59 8.65
C GLY A 176 1.86 -10.97 7.43
N ILE A 177 2.02 -11.74 6.37
CA ILE A 177 2.59 -11.29 5.10
C ILE A 177 1.56 -11.52 4.01
N GLY A 178 1.17 -10.45 3.31
CA GLY A 178 0.33 -10.54 2.12
C GLY A 178 1.12 -10.10 0.89
N THR A 179 1.29 -10.98 -0.08
CA THR A 179 1.97 -10.69 -1.35
C THR A 179 0.96 -10.70 -2.49
N ALA A 180 1.00 -9.68 -3.34
CA ALA A 180 0.10 -9.50 -4.48
C ALA A 180 -1.40 -9.64 -4.13
N VAL A 181 -1.77 -9.11 -2.96
CA VAL A 181 -3.11 -9.25 -2.37
C VAL A 181 -4.18 -8.73 -3.31
N GLY A 182 -5.30 -9.46 -3.40
CA GLY A 182 -6.42 -9.15 -4.29
C GLY A 182 -6.19 -9.49 -5.77
N THR A 183 -5.10 -10.20 -6.10
CA THR A 183 -4.80 -10.67 -7.47
C THR A 183 -4.81 -12.19 -7.57
N ALA A 184 -4.69 -12.73 -8.77
CA ALA A 184 -4.57 -14.18 -8.98
C ALA A 184 -3.28 -14.79 -8.38
N ASP A 185 -2.27 -13.96 -8.17
CA ASP A 185 -0.97 -14.36 -7.58
C ASP A 185 -0.92 -14.16 -6.05
N GLU A 186 -2.07 -13.98 -5.41
CA GLU A 186 -2.15 -13.73 -3.97
C GLU A 186 -1.50 -14.86 -3.18
N ARG A 187 -0.62 -14.49 -2.26
CA ARG A 187 -0.03 -15.40 -1.29
C ARG A 187 -0.05 -14.78 0.10
N LEU A 188 -0.49 -15.54 1.07
CA LEU A 188 -0.59 -15.14 2.47
C LEU A 188 0.23 -16.08 3.34
N VAL A 189 0.97 -15.51 4.28
CA VAL A 189 1.76 -16.25 5.25
C VAL A 189 1.47 -15.71 6.65
N LEU A 190 1.20 -16.61 7.59
CA LEU A 190 1.17 -16.33 9.03
C LEU A 190 2.43 -16.92 9.66
N THR A 191 3.16 -16.09 10.36
CA THR A 191 4.43 -16.42 11.02
C THR A 191 4.60 -15.59 12.30
N ASP A 192 5.80 -15.46 12.80
CA ASP A 192 6.13 -14.64 13.96
C ASP A 192 7.35 -13.73 13.69
N LEU A 193 7.65 -12.85 14.63
CA LEU A 193 8.72 -11.85 14.52
C LEU A 193 10.12 -12.48 14.43
N ASP A 194 10.31 -13.72 14.93
CA ASP A 194 11.60 -14.43 14.84
C ASP A 194 11.86 -14.97 13.44
N HIS A 195 10.80 -15.41 12.71
CA HIS A 195 10.96 -16.21 11.48
C HIS A 195 10.53 -15.46 10.22
N PHE A 196 9.75 -14.36 10.29
CA PHE A 196 9.18 -13.74 9.09
C PHE A 196 10.20 -13.27 8.05
N LEU A 197 11.46 -13.03 8.45
CA LEU A 197 12.53 -12.65 7.51
C LEU A 197 12.99 -13.81 6.61
N GLU A 198 12.66 -15.04 6.97
CA GLU A 198 12.94 -16.25 6.20
C GLU A 198 11.97 -16.42 5.03
N GLU A 199 10.84 -15.71 5.08
CA GLU A 199 9.81 -15.76 4.06
C GLU A 199 10.18 -14.97 2.80
N ASP A 200 9.57 -15.37 1.67
CA ASP A 200 9.74 -14.67 0.40
C ASP A 200 8.94 -13.37 0.37
N ILE A 201 9.61 -12.27 0.68
CA ILE A 201 9.06 -10.92 0.75
C ILE A 201 9.65 -10.06 -0.37
N ASP A 202 8.80 -9.46 -1.20
CA ASP A 202 9.17 -8.60 -2.32
C ASP A 202 8.47 -7.22 -2.25
N MET A 203 8.58 -6.43 -3.32
CA MET A 203 7.94 -5.10 -3.41
C MET A 203 6.40 -5.14 -3.46
N ARG A 204 5.80 -6.30 -3.78
CA ARG A 204 4.35 -6.49 -3.84
C ARG A 204 3.80 -6.98 -2.51
N SER A 205 4.67 -7.13 -1.50
CA SER A 205 4.29 -7.60 -0.18
C SER A 205 3.92 -6.43 0.73
N VAL A 206 2.95 -6.67 1.61
CA VAL A 206 2.69 -5.90 2.83
C VAL A 206 2.96 -6.81 4.03
N VAL A 207 3.67 -6.30 5.04
CA VAL A 207 3.97 -7.06 6.27
C VAL A 207 3.22 -6.40 7.42
N ILE A 208 2.36 -7.16 8.10
CA ILE A 208 1.61 -6.69 9.28
C ILE A 208 2.26 -7.30 10.52
N ILE A 209 2.88 -6.46 11.36
CA ILE A 209 3.50 -6.86 12.62
C ILE A 209 2.52 -6.57 13.75
N GLY A 210 2.12 -7.60 14.48
CA GLY A 210 1.23 -7.50 15.62
C GLY A 210 1.83 -6.71 16.78
N ASN A 211 1.01 -6.40 17.79
CA ASN A 211 1.44 -5.83 19.05
C ASN A 211 1.47 -6.89 20.18
N GLN A 212 1.71 -6.49 21.42
CA GLN A 212 1.78 -7.40 22.57
C GLN A 212 0.48 -8.19 22.83
N SER A 213 -0.69 -7.63 22.44
CA SER A 213 -2.00 -8.29 22.59
C SER A 213 -2.36 -9.18 21.40
N SER A 214 -1.64 -9.09 20.31
CA SER A 214 -1.91 -9.85 19.09
C SER A 214 -1.67 -11.34 19.27
N LYS A 215 -2.52 -12.15 18.66
CA LYS A 215 -2.45 -13.63 18.75
C LYS A 215 -2.98 -14.30 17.48
N ILE A 216 -2.62 -15.54 17.31
CA ILE A 216 -3.19 -16.41 16.29
C ILE A 216 -4.17 -17.35 17.00
N LEU A 217 -5.44 -17.36 16.57
CA LEU A 217 -6.49 -18.24 17.05
C LEU A 217 -7.06 -19.01 15.86
N ASP A 218 -6.96 -20.31 15.90
CA ASP A 218 -7.48 -21.22 14.85
C ASP A 218 -7.09 -20.79 13.43
N GLY A 219 -5.85 -20.31 13.27
CA GLY A 219 -5.33 -19.83 12.00
C GLY A 219 -5.66 -18.36 11.66
N TRP A 220 -6.40 -17.66 12.53
CA TRP A 220 -6.71 -16.23 12.35
C TRP A 220 -5.77 -15.34 13.13
N PHE A 221 -5.18 -14.37 12.48
CA PHE A 221 -4.41 -13.30 13.12
C PHE A 221 -5.37 -12.23 13.64
N ILE A 222 -5.42 -12.05 14.95
CA ILE A 222 -6.27 -11.04 15.58
C ILE A 222 -5.48 -10.15 16.54
N THR A 223 -5.92 -8.89 16.69
CA THR A 223 -5.46 -7.96 17.73
C THR A 223 -6.69 -7.55 18.55
N PRO A 224 -6.91 -8.13 19.74
CA PRO A 224 -8.12 -7.89 20.53
C PRO A 224 -8.26 -6.43 20.96
N ARG A 225 -9.50 -5.92 20.97
CA ARG A 225 -9.83 -4.58 21.52
C ARG A 225 -10.09 -4.57 23.03
N GLY A 226 -9.93 -5.72 23.72
CA GLY A 226 -10.13 -5.81 25.16
C GLY A 226 -11.55 -6.15 25.59
N TYR A 227 -12.40 -6.66 24.69
CA TYR A 227 -13.69 -7.24 25.11
C TYR A 227 -13.46 -8.44 26.04
N LYS A 228 -14.25 -8.51 27.11
CA LYS A 228 -14.29 -9.69 28.00
C LYS A 228 -15.15 -10.75 27.33
N VAL A 229 -14.52 -11.77 26.78
CA VAL A 229 -15.14 -12.94 26.15
C VAL A 229 -14.75 -14.21 26.90
#